data_e31af53c03b67c216db3fa2f4ca33a63
#
_entry.id   e31af53c03b67c216db3fa2f4ca33a63
#
_cell.length_a   1.000
_cell.length_b   1.000
_cell.length_c   1.000
_cell.angle_alpha   90.00
_cell.angle_beta   90.00
_cell.angle_gamma   90.00
#
_symmetry.space_group_name_H-M   'P 1'
#
loop_
_entity.id
_entity.type
_entity.pdbx_description
1 polymer ?
#
loop_
_entity_poly.entity_id
_entity_poly.type
_entity_poly.pdbx_seq_one_letter_code
_entity_poly.pdbx_strand_id
1 'polypeptide(L)'
;MKKKYRVIILQILILIFIISINGNFLIGVFWITLHELSHIVIASSYGCKFNNFKINVLGAKAEICEIEELSEKRKLNVYLAGPCFNFIIAMMMYILNYKYNLVIFENSVKINLSLGLFNLLPAYPLDGSRICEILR
;
A
#
# COMPACT_ATOMS: atom_id res chain seq x y z
N MET A 1 -8.06 22.27 6.10
CA MET A 1 -8.95 21.23 5.57
C MET A 1 -8.86 21.08 4.04
N LYS A 2 -9.06 22.15 3.25
CA LYS A 2 -9.08 22.07 1.77
C LYS A 2 -7.75 21.58 1.11
N LYS A 3 -6.58 21.90 1.65
CA LYS A 3 -5.27 21.51 1.07
C LYS A 3 -4.98 20.01 1.23
N LYS A 4 -5.35 19.44 2.38
CA LYS A 4 -5.18 18.01 2.69
C LYS A 4 -5.97 17.12 1.72
N TYR A 5 -7.24 17.45 1.43
CA TYR A 5 -8.08 16.69 0.51
C TYR A 5 -7.60 16.79 -0.95
N ARG A 6 -7.05 17.93 -1.38
CA ARG A 6 -6.50 18.08 -2.74
C ARG A 6 -5.31 17.15 -2.98
N VAL A 7 -4.42 17.02 -1.98
CA VAL A 7 -3.28 16.11 -2.08
C VAL A 7 -3.74 14.65 -2.16
N ILE A 8 -4.70 14.26 -1.31
CA ILE A 8 -5.28 12.90 -1.33
C ILE A 8 -5.93 12.59 -2.68
N ILE A 9 -6.75 13.52 -3.20
CA ILE A 9 -7.41 13.35 -4.51
C ILE A 9 -6.35 13.21 -5.62
N LEU A 10 -5.32 14.05 -5.61
CA LEU A 10 -4.26 13.97 -6.61
C LEU A 10 -3.52 12.63 -6.58
N GLN A 11 -3.22 12.12 -5.38
CA GLN A 11 -2.56 10.82 -5.22
C GLN A 11 -3.42 9.67 -5.74
N ILE A 12 -4.73 9.70 -5.46
CA ILE A 12 -5.68 8.71 -5.99
C ILE A 12 -5.77 8.79 -7.50
N LEU A 13 -5.84 10.00 -8.06
CA LEU A 13 -5.86 10.18 -9.52
C LEU A 13 -4.59 9.66 -10.18
N ILE A 14 -3.41 9.90 -9.58
CA ILE A 14 -2.14 9.37 -10.06
C ILE A 14 -2.14 7.83 -9.98
N LEU A 15 -2.63 7.25 -8.88
CA LEU A 15 -2.70 5.81 -8.72
C LEU A 15 -3.66 5.18 -9.73
N ILE A 16 -4.86 5.74 -9.91
CA ILE A 16 -5.84 5.31 -10.92
C ILE A 16 -5.21 5.42 -12.33
N PHE A 17 -4.49 6.50 -12.61
CA PHE A 17 -3.82 6.70 -13.88
C PHE A 17 -2.75 5.63 -14.15
N ILE A 18 -1.89 5.33 -13.15
CA ILE A 18 -0.87 4.28 -13.25
C ILE A 18 -1.50 2.91 -13.52
N ILE A 19 -2.59 2.59 -12.82
CA ILE A 19 -3.31 1.33 -12.99
C ILE A 19 -4.03 1.27 -14.35
N SER A 20 -4.63 2.38 -14.79
CA SER A 20 -5.38 2.47 -16.05
C SER A 20 -4.48 2.33 -17.28
N ILE A 21 -3.26 2.85 -17.26
CA ILE A 21 -2.30 2.71 -18.37
C ILE A 21 -2.04 1.24 -18.72
N ASN A 22 -2.09 0.35 -17.73
CA ASN A 22 -1.82 -1.08 -17.90
C ASN A 22 -3.08 -1.90 -18.24
N GLY A 23 -4.25 -1.28 -18.42
CA GLY A 23 -5.49 -1.95 -18.82
C GLY A 23 -6.07 -2.96 -17.82
N ASN A 24 -5.59 -2.99 -16.56
CA ASN A 24 -5.92 -4.02 -15.58
C ASN A 24 -6.40 -3.43 -14.25
N PHE A 25 -7.45 -2.62 -14.30
CA PHE A 25 -8.01 -1.95 -13.12
C PHE A 25 -8.33 -2.93 -11.98
N LEU A 26 -8.96 -4.09 -12.28
CA LEU A 26 -9.31 -5.08 -11.26
C LEU A 26 -8.09 -5.70 -10.59
N ILE A 27 -7.02 -5.95 -11.36
CA ILE A 27 -5.75 -6.47 -10.82
C ILE A 27 -5.12 -5.42 -9.89
N GLY A 28 -5.19 -4.15 -10.26
CA GLY A 28 -4.72 -3.05 -9.44
C GLY A 28 -5.47 -2.96 -8.11
N VAL A 29 -6.80 -3.00 -8.13
CA VAL A 29 -7.64 -3.00 -6.91
C VAL A 29 -7.31 -4.20 -6.02
N PHE A 30 -7.11 -5.37 -6.60
CA PHE A 30 -6.71 -6.58 -5.87
C PHE A 30 -5.37 -6.37 -5.13
N TRP A 31 -4.34 -5.87 -5.82
CA TRP A 31 -3.03 -5.65 -5.20
C TRP A 31 -3.01 -4.53 -4.17
N ILE A 32 -3.79 -3.45 -4.37
CA ILE A 32 -3.99 -2.40 -3.36
C ILE A 32 -4.63 -2.99 -2.10
N THR A 33 -5.65 -3.83 -2.26
CA THR A 33 -6.32 -4.46 -1.11
C THR A 33 -5.37 -5.34 -0.31
N LEU A 34 -4.52 -6.12 -0.98
CA LEU A 34 -3.53 -6.96 -0.31
C LEU A 34 -2.41 -6.14 0.35
N HIS A 35 -2.02 -5.00 -0.25
CA HIS A 35 -1.11 -4.05 0.37
C HIS A 35 -1.65 -3.54 1.71
N GLU A 36 -2.90 -3.04 1.74
CA GLU A 36 -3.55 -2.59 2.97
C GLU A 36 -3.70 -3.74 3.99
N LEU A 37 -4.04 -4.95 3.51
CA LEU A 37 -4.16 -6.12 4.37
C LEU A 37 -2.83 -6.48 5.04
N SER A 38 -1.70 -6.26 4.38
CA SER A 38 -0.37 -6.53 4.95
C SER A 38 -0.07 -5.68 6.17
N HIS A 39 -0.46 -4.40 6.17
CA HIS A 39 -0.37 -3.52 7.35
C HIS A 39 -1.21 -4.06 8.50
N ILE A 40 -2.44 -4.50 8.19
CA ILE A 40 -3.37 -5.06 9.17
C ILE A 40 -2.80 -6.31 9.82
N VAL A 41 -2.24 -7.23 9.03
CA VAL A 41 -1.67 -8.48 9.53
C VAL A 41 -0.51 -8.21 10.49
N ILE A 42 0.41 -7.33 10.13
CA ILE A 42 1.56 -6.99 10.99
C ILE A 42 1.10 -6.24 12.25
N ALA A 43 0.17 -5.29 12.15
CA ALA A 43 -0.36 -4.59 13.32
C ALA A 43 -1.09 -5.56 14.27
N SER A 44 -1.89 -6.49 13.74
CA SER A 44 -2.57 -7.53 14.54
C SER A 44 -1.58 -8.45 15.24
N SER A 45 -0.46 -8.79 14.63
CA SER A 45 0.59 -9.61 15.25
C SER A 45 1.22 -8.92 16.46
N TYR A 46 1.12 -7.60 16.55
CA TYR A 46 1.55 -6.81 17.71
C TYR A 46 0.42 -6.56 18.73
N GLY A 47 -0.76 -7.16 18.52
CA GLY A 47 -1.90 -7.07 19.43
C GLY A 47 -2.82 -5.87 19.18
N CYS A 48 -2.61 -5.11 18.10
CA CYS A 48 -3.50 -4.01 17.75
C CYS A 48 -4.91 -4.52 17.40
N LYS A 49 -5.93 -3.91 17.99
CA LYS A 49 -7.34 -4.24 17.73
C LYS A 49 -7.91 -3.30 16.67
N PHE A 50 -8.69 -3.87 15.76
CA PHE A 50 -9.42 -3.11 14.75
C PHE A 50 -10.73 -2.62 15.33
N ASN A 51 -10.88 -1.32 15.51
CA ASN A 51 -12.12 -0.76 16.07
C ASN A 51 -13.16 -0.37 15.00
N ASN A 52 -12.78 -0.05 13.79
CA ASN A 52 -13.74 0.28 12.73
C ASN A 52 -13.16 0.08 11.33
N PHE A 53 -13.89 -0.65 10.48
CA PHE A 53 -13.69 -0.66 9.04
C PHE A 53 -14.44 0.55 8.47
N LYS A 54 -13.74 1.64 8.19
CA LYS A 54 -14.34 2.76 7.45
C LYS A 54 -14.06 2.57 5.96
N ILE A 55 -15.07 2.09 5.25
CA ILE A 55 -15.07 2.13 3.79
C ILE A 55 -15.45 3.56 3.41
N ASN A 56 -14.48 4.35 3.01
CA ASN A 56 -14.72 5.62 2.36
C ASN A 56 -14.70 5.43 0.85
N VAL A 57 -15.34 6.35 0.10
CA VAL A 57 -15.34 6.38 -1.38
C VAL A 57 -13.92 6.34 -1.98
N LEU A 58 -12.89 6.51 -1.19
CA LEU A 58 -11.46 6.63 -1.52
C LEU A 58 -10.65 5.36 -1.18
N GLY A 59 -11.31 4.23 -0.84
CA GLY A 59 -10.66 2.98 -0.47
C GLY A 59 -10.99 2.56 0.97
N ALA A 60 -10.79 1.27 1.25
CA ALA A 60 -10.90 0.73 2.58
C ALA A 60 -9.68 1.18 3.40
N LYS A 61 -9.88 2.06 4.37
CA LYS A 61 -8.86 2.39 5.35
C LYS A 61 -9.22 1.73 6.66
N ALA A 62 -8.43 0.75 7.07
CA ALA A 62 -8.51 0.24 8.42
C ALA A 62 -7.93 1.31 9.36
N GLU A 63 -8.77 1.97 10.14
CA GLU A 63 -8.30 2.77 11.29
C GLU A 63 -7.88 1.79 12.38
N ILE A 64 -6.58 1.54 12.46
CA ILE A 64 -5.98 0.75 13.53
C ILE A 64 -5.75 1.74 14.68
N CYS A 65 -6.67 1.76 15.65
CA CYS A 65 -6.68 2.76 16.72
C CYS A 65 -5.46 2.70 17.65
N GLU A 66 -4.68 1.62 17.65
CA GLU A 66 -3.62 1.39 18.65
C GLU A 66 -2.19 1.43 18.07
N ILE A 67 -2.00 1.77 16.79
CA ILE A 67 -0.65 1.86 16.20
C ILE A 67 0.18 2.92 16.93
N GLU A 68 -0.42 4.03 17.33
CA GLU A 68 0.28 5.12 17.99
C GLU A 68 0.84 4.73 19.38
N GLU A 69 0.33 3.67 19.99
CA GLU A 69 0.81 3.12 21.26
C GLU A 69 1.98 2.14 21.10
N LEU A 70 2.27 1.71 19.87
CA LEU A 70 3.38 0.80 19.59
C LEU A 70 4.72 1.52 19.73
N SER A 71 5.78 0.76 20.05
CA SER A 71 7.15 1.26 19.98
C SER A 71 7.51 1.66 18.54
N GLU A 72 8.43 2.61 18.38
CA GLU A 72 8.84 3.12 17.05
C GLU A 72 9.26 2.02 16.07
N LYS A 73 10.00 1.00 16.55
CA LYS A 73 10.37 -0.17 15.73
C LYS A 73 9.16 -0.94 15.23
N ARG A 74 8.14 -1.12 16.05
CA ARG A 74 6.91 -1.82 15.65
C ARG A 74 6.08 -0.98 14.69
N LYS A 75 5.97 0.34 14.93
CA LYS A 75 5.35 1.28 13.99
C LYS A 75 6.03 1.21 12.62
N LEU A 76 7.35 1.24 12.61
CA LEU A 76 8.14 1.15 11.38
C LEU A 76 7.85 -0.16 10.63
N ASN A 77 7.80 -1.29 11.32
CA ASN A 77 7.47 -2.58 10.72
C ASN A 77 6.05 -2.59 10.12
N VAL A 78 5.07 -1.97 10.79
CA VAL A 78 3.71 -1.85 10.26
C VAL A 78 3.70 -1.03 8.99
N TYR A 79 4.33 0.15 8.96
CA TYR A 79 4.33 1.01 7.77
C TYR A 79 5.17 0.46 6.61
N LEU A 80 6.22 -0.33 6.89
CA LEU A 80 6.99 -1.01 5.86
C LEU A 80 6.29 -2.25 5.29
N ALA A 81 5.30 -2.82 6.00
CA ALA A 81 4.66 -4.06 5.60
C ALA A 81 4.06 -4.00 4.19
N GLY A 82 3.33 -2.94 3.85
CA GLY A 82 2.73 -2.75 2.53
C GLY A 82 3.76 -2.67 1.41
N PRO A 83 4.70 -1.73 1.44
CA PRO A 83 5.75 -1.63 0.44
C PRO A 83 6.58 -2.90 0.31
N CYS A 84 7.00 -3.53 1.43
CA CYS A 84 7.74 -4.78 1.41
C CYS A 84 6.94 -5.92 0.76
N PHE A 85 5.66 -6.05 1.11
CA PHE A 85 4.76 -7.00 0.46
C PHE A 85 4.75 -6.81 -1.06
N ASN A 86 4.59 -5.57 -1.53
CA ASN A 86 4.55 -5.29 -2.96
C ASN A 86 5.87 -5.67 -3.67
N PHE A 87 7.03 -5.40 -3.08
CA PHE A 87 8.31 -5.79 -3.69
C PHE A 87 8.49 -7.30 -3.71
N ILE A 88 8.09 -8.03 -2.66
CA ILE A 88 8.13 -9.48 -2.63
C ILE A 88 7.22 -10.06 -3.73
N ILE A 89 5.99 -9.56 -3.85
CA ILE A 89 5.06 -10.00 -4.90
C ILE A 89 5.58 -9.66 -6.29
N ALA A 90 6.13 -8.47 -6.50
CA ALA A 90 6.73 -8.11 -7.79
C ALA A 90 7.83 -9.09 -8.20
N MET A 91 8.70 -9.47 -7.27
CA MET A 91 9.75 -10.47 -7.53
C MET A 91 9.16 -11.85 -7.85
N MET A 92 8.17 -12.31 -7.08
CA MET A 92 7.49 -13.59 -7.34
C MET A 92 6.81 -13.60 -8.72
N MET A 93 6.08 -12.54 -9.05
CA MET A 93 5.39 -12.40 -10.34
C MET A 93 6.38 -12.32 -11.51
N TYR A 94 7.55 -11.68 -11.29
CA TYR A 94 8.61 -11.66 -12.28
C TYR A 94 9.16 -13.08 -12.60
N ILE A 95 9.41 -13.88 -11.58
CA ILE A 95 9.85 -15.29 -11.75
C ILE A 95 8.78 -16.12 -12.48
N LEU A 96 7.50 -15.94 -12.10
CA LEU A 96 6.39 -16.63 -12.77
C LEU A 96 6.25 -16.18 -14.24
N ASN A 97 6.43 -14.88 -14.51
CA ASN A 97 6.39 -14.36 -15.87
C ASN A 97 7.51 -14.93 -16.75
N TYR A 98 8.72 -15.08 -16.19
CA TYR A 98 9.82 -15.70 -16.89
C TYR A 98 9.52 -17.14 -17.33
N LYS A 99 8.77 -17.90 -16.48
CA LYS A 99 8.40 -19.29 -16.76
C LYS A 99 7.21 -19.42 -17.69
N TYR A 100 6.16 -18.61 -17.50
CA TYR A 100 4.86 -18.81 -18.16
C TYR A 100 4.56 -17.77 -19.24
N ASN A 101 5.25 -16.63 -19.24
CA ASN A 101 5.11 -15.52 -20.20
C ASN A 101 3.65 -15.05 -20.35
N LEU A 102 2.96 -14.84 -19.22
CA LEU A 102 1.57 -14.39 -19.19
C LEU A 102 1.47 -12.91 -18.88
N VAL A 103 0.67 -12.18 -19.66
CA VAL A 103 0.45 -10.73 -19.51
C VAL A 103 -0.02 -10.37 -18.10
N ILE A 104 -0.77 -11.23 -17.43
CA ILE A 104 -1.22 -11.00 -16.06
C ILE A 104 -0.06 -10.91 -15.07
N PHE A 105 0.99 -11.70 -15.23
CA PHE A 105 2.17 -11.66 -14.38
C PHE A 105 3.00 -10.40 -14.66
N GLU A 106 3.20 -10.06 -15.92
CA GLU A 106 3.90 -8.84 -16.33
C GLU A 106 3.23 -7.58 -15.76
N ASN A 107 1.90 -7.49 -15.88
CA ASN A 107 1.13 -6.37 -15.34
C ASN A 107 1.18 -6.33 -13.81
N SER A 108 1.12 -7.49 -13.14
CA SER A 108 1.26 -7.58 -11.69
C SER A 108 2.63 -7.10 -11.21
N VAL A 109 3.72 -7.40 -11.93
CA VAL A 109 5.06 -6.85 -11.64
C VAL A 109 5.03 -5.33 -11.69
N LYS A 110 4.55 -4.75 -12.79
CA LYS A 110 4.50 -3.28 -12.99
C LYS A 110 3.67 -2.60 -11.91
N ILE A 111 2.50 -3.14 -11.61
CA ILE A 111 1.59 -2.59 -10.60
C ILE A 111 2.24 -2.65 -9.21
N ASN A 112 2.77 -3.80 -8.80
CA ASN A 112 3.34 -3.94 -7.45
C ASN A 112 4.61 -3.10 -7.27
N LEU A 113 5.50 -3.01 -8.27
CA LEU A 113 6.64 -2.10 -8.23
C LEU A 113 6.18 -0.65 -8.08
N SER A 114 5.20 -0.23 -8.88
CA SER A 114 4.67 1.14 -8.82
C SER A 114 4.03 1.43 -7.47
N LEU A 115 3.23 0.50 -6.92
CA LEU A 115 2.60 0.65 -5.60
C LEU A 115 3.64 0.75 -4.48
N GLY A 116 4.65 -0.14 -4.48
CA GLY A 116 5.69 -0.14 -3.46
C GLY A 116 6.52 1.15 -3.48
N LEU A 117 6.96 1.58 -4.66
CA LEU A 117 7.72 2.82 -4.82
C LEU A 117 6.90 4.05 -4.47
N PHE A 118 5.64 4.11 -4.95
CA PHE A 118 4.75 5.23 -4.69
C PHE A 118 4.46 5.39 -3.19
N ASN A 119 4.18 4.28 -2.49
CA ASN A 119 3.90 4.34 -1.05
C ASN A 119 5.13 4.68 -0.19
N LEU A 120 6.35 4.53 -0.69
CA LEU A 120 7.57 4.96 -0.01
C LEU A 120 7.87 6.46 -0.16
N LEU A 121 7.14 7.20 -1.00
CA LEU A 121 7.34 8.65 -1.12
C LEU A 121 7.06 9.35 0.22
N PRO A 122 7.89 10.33 0.63
CA PRO A 122 7.72 11.06 1.88
C PRO A 122 6.60 12.12 1.78
N ALA A 123 5.41 11.71 1.35
CA ALA A 123 4.27 12.56 1.11
C ALA A 123 3.03 12.03 1.82
N TYR A 124 2.41 12.86 2.68
CA TYR A 124 1.15 12.48 3.33
C TYR A 124 0.04 12.24 2.28
N PRO A 125 -0.78 11.19 2.39
CA PRO A 125 -0.92 10.23 3.48
C PRO A 125 -0.20 8.87 3.26
N LEU A 126 0.86 8.82 2.47
CA LEU A 126 1.57 7.58 2.12
C LEU A 126 2.39 7.04 3.30
N ASP A 127 2.71 5.74 3.25
CA ASP A 127 3.50 5.06 4.29
C ASP A 127 4.88 5.70 4.47
N GLY A 128 5.51 6.14 3.39
CA GLY A 128 6.80 6.83 3.41
C GLY A 128 6.80 8.08 4.27
N SER A 129 5.69 8.82 4.36
CA SER A 129 5.60 9.98 5.27
C SER A 129 5.67 9.56 6.73
N ARG A 130 5.00 8.46 7.09
CA ARG A 130 5.00 7.91 8.45
C ARG A 130 6.35 7.30 8.82
N ILE A 131 6.98 6.62 7.85
CA ILE A 131 8.35 6.10 8.01
C ILE A 131 9.33 7.25 8.27
N CYS A 132 9.26 8.33 7.50
CA CYS A 132 10.11 9.50 7.70
C CYS A 132 9.86 10.21 9.04
N GLU A 133 8.62 10.27 9.51
CA GLU A 133 8.28 10.83 10.84
C GLU A 133 8.95 10.04 11.97
N ILE A 134 9.02 8.71 11.85
CA ILE A 134 9.65 7.83 12.86
C ILE A 134 11.17 7.92 12.83
N LEU A 135 11.76 8.07 11.64
CA LEU A 135 13.22 8.12 11.47
C LEU A 135 13.85 9.50 11.76
N ARG A 136 13.04 10.52 12.00
CA ARG A 136 13.46 11.90 12.26
C ARG A 136 13.71 12.17 13.74
#